data_56962e757a28c306eeef2939336de786
#
_entry.id   56962e757a28c306eeef2939336de786
#
_cell.length_a   1.000
_cell.length_b   1.000
_cell.length_c   1.000
_cell.angle_alpha   90.00
_cell.angle_beta   90.00
_cell.angle_gamma   90.00
#
_symmetry.space_group_name_H-M   'P 1'
#
loop_
_entity.id
_entity.type
_entity.pdbx_description
1 polymer ?
#
loop_
_entity_poly.entity_id
_entity_poly.type
_entity_poly.pdbx_seq_one_letter_code
_entity_poly.pdbx_strand_id
1 'polypeptide(L)'
;MKFSLFVAKRYLFTKSSNNAINIITIISALSIVVGSAALFIVLSGFSGLKDFSLSFSSVFDPDLKAIPITGKTLDLTPKQENELNYLTDIVSFSKIIEERAFLEFKGKNHIAFIKGVDQNYRKVNAVDSTLFYGNWLTPDEPVAVIGFGISRLLSLGANNYTHLLSVMVPKPGDGQITDPSQAFNSSKMVVSDIFQVNEDLDEKYVFTNLDFAEDLLNYKDGELSAIEFKLAKNVDVE
;
A
#
# COMPACT_ATOMS: atom_id res chain seq x y z
N MET A 1 15.00 18.19 49.39
CA MET A 1 14.82 16.73 49.22
C MET A 1 13.64 16.30 50.06
N LYS A 2 12.66 15.57 49.50
CA LYS A 2 11.48 15.13 50.25
C LYS A 2 11.93 14.08 51.29
N PHE A 3 11.52 14.23 52.54
CA PHE A 3 11.87 13.37 53.67
C PHE A 3 11.69 11.87 53.38
N SER A 4 10.62 11.53 52.65
CA SER A 4 10.36 10.17 52.21
C SER A 4 11.48 9.56 51.34
N LEU A 5 12.10 10.37 50.47
CA LEU A 5 13.19 9.94 49.60
C LEU A 5 14.51 9.71 50.38
N PHE A 6 14.74 10.53 51.40
CA PHE A 6 15.87 10.37 52.31
C PHE A 6 15.74 9.08 53.13
N VAL A 7 14.56 8.80 53.68
CA VAL A 7 14.27 7.59 54.46
C VAL A 7 14.41 6.36 53.57
N ALA A 8 13.83 6.36 52.33
CA ALA A 8 13.92 5.26 51.38
C ALA A 8 15.40 4.94 51.02
N LYS A 9 16.20 5.98 50.71
CA LYS A 9 17.62 5.82 50.42
C LYS A 9 18.40 5.23 51.58
N ARG A 10 18.12 5.69 52.83
CA ARG A 10 18.77 5.17 54.03
C ARG A 10 18.43 3.69 54.27
N TYR A 11 17.15 3.30 54.11
CA TYR A 11 16.74 1.89 54.24
C TYR A 11 17.35 0.99 53.21
N LEU A 12 17.48 1.45 51.98
CA LEU A 12 18.05 0.67 50.85
C LEU A 12 19.56 0.36 51.08
N PHE A 13 20.30 1.27 51.68
CA PHE A 13 21.77 1.17 51.87
C PHE A 13 22.22 0.83 53.26
N THR A 14 21.29 0.75 54.25
CA THR A 14 21.68 0.39 55.63
C THR A 14 21.85 -1.12 55.72
N LYS A 15 23.08 -1.57 56.08
CA LYS A 15 23.35 -3.00 56.36
C LYS A 15 22.54 -3.46 57.56
N SER A 16 21.58 -4.34 57.36
CA SER A 16 20.93 -5.08 58.45
C SER A 16 21.89 -6.14 59.01
N SER A 17 21.82 -6.42 60.29
CA SER A 17 22.61 -7.49 60.94
C SER A 17 22.23 -8.89 60.41
N ASN A 18 21.08 -9.05 59.75
CA ASN A 18 20.62 -10.29 59.13
C ASN A 18 20.90 -10.27 57.63
N ASN A 19 21.86 -11.08 57.16
CA ASN A 19 22.23 -11.23 55.76
C ASN A 19 21.04 -11.61 54.84
N ALA A 20 20.05 -12.36 55.35
CA ALA A 20 18.87 -12.76 54.61
C ALA A 20 18.01 -11.57 54.12
N ILE A 21 17.82 -10.53 54.98
CA ILE A 21 17.02 -9.35 54.63
C ILE A 21 17.69 -8.55 53.52
N ASN A 22 19.01 -8.39 53.58
CA ASN A 22 19.76 -7.69 52.55
C ASN A 22 19.69 -8.42 51.19
N ILE A 23 19.76 -9.74 51.18
CA ILE A 23 19.65 -10.56 49.97
C ILE A 23 18.26 -10.41 49.36
N ILE A 24 17.18 -10.51 50.14
CA ILE A 24 15.80 -10.32 49.67
C ILE A 24 15.62 -8.95 49.07
N THR A 25 16.12 -7.89 49.69
CA THR A 25 16.03 -6.52 49.21
C THR A 25 16.76 -6.32 47.89
N ILE A 26 17.95 -6.90 47.74
CA ILE A 26 18.73 -6.84 46.49
C ILE A 26 18.01 -7.60 45.38
N ILE A 27 17.49 -8.80 45.63
CA ILE A 27 16.76 -9.60 44.64
C ILE A 27 15.50 -8.85 44.20
N SER A 28 14.75 -8.27 45.15
CA SER A 28 13.53 -7.49 44.83
C SER A 28 13.86 -6.25 43.97
N ALA A 29 14.90 -5.50 44.33
CA ALA A 29 15.34 -4.35 43.54
C ALA A 29 15.81 -4.75 42.15
N LEU A 30 16.58 -5.84 42.02
CA LEU A 30 17.04 -6.36 40.74
C LEU A 30 15.88 -6.82 39.87
N SER A 31 14.89 -7.50 40.46
CA SER A 31 13.70 -7.96 39.72
C SER A 31 12.90 -6.79 39.15
N ILE A 32 12.76 -5.69 39.88
CA ILE A 32 12.08 -4.48 39.38
C ILE A 32 12.86 -3.86 38.21
N VAL A 33 14.20 -3.76 38.34
CA VAL A 33 15.05 -3.18 37.30
C VAL A 33 14.99 -4.05 36.04
N VAL A 34 15.15 -5.37 36.19
CA VAL A 34 15.09 -6.29 35.03
C VAL A 34 13.69 -6.29 34.39
N GLY A 35 12.63 -6.32 35.18
CA GLY A 35 11.27 -6.28 34.69
C GLY A 35 10.93 -4.97 33.92
N SER A 36 11.34 -3.82 34.48
CA SER A 36 11.13 -2.54 33.80
C SER A 36 11.99 -2.38 32.55
N ALA A 37 13.24 -2.87 32.55
CA ALA A 37 14.10 -2.87 31.39
C ALA A 37 13.56 -3.78 30.29
N ALA A 38 13.09 -4.98 30.63
CA ALA A 38 12.47 -5.89 29.68
C ALA A 38 11.22 -5.29 29.04
N LEU A 39 10.34 -4.68 29.85
CA LEU A 39 9.15 -4.01 29.34
C LEU A 39 9.51 -2.84 28.40
N PHE A 40 10.50 -2.03 28.78
CA PHE A 40 10.98 -0.93 27.94
C PHE A 40 11.50 -1.40 26.58
N ILE A 41 12.32 -2.48 26.57
CA ILE A 41 12.87 -3.05 25.32
C ILE A 41 11.74 -3.56 24.44
N VAL A 42 10.77 -4.28 25.00
CA VAL A 42 9.64 -4.83 24.24
C VAL A 42 8.78 -3.70 23.64
N LEU A 43 8.42 -2.69 24.44
CA LEU A 43 7.61 -1.58 23.97
C LEU A 43 8.35 -0.73 22.91
N SER A 44 9.64 -0.48 23.12
CA SER A 44 10.47 0.26 22.16
C SER A 44 10.63 -0.51 20.85
N GLY A 45 10.89 -1.81 20.92
CA GLY A 45 10.97 -2.66 19.74
C GLY A 45 9.65 -2.74 18.97
N PHE A 46 8.53 -2.86 19.69
CA PHE A 46 7.21 -2.89 19.05
C PHE A 46 6.83 -1.54 18.40
N SER A 47 7.13 -0.42 19.06
CA SER A 47 6.91 0.91 18.47
C SER A 47 7.73 1.10 17.20
N GLY A 48 9.02 0.75 17.22
CA GLY A 48 9.88 0.85 16.04
C GLY A 48 9.42 -0.06 14.90
N LEU A 49 8.96 -1.28 15.20
CA LEU A 49 8.44 -2.20 14.19
C LEU A 49 7.12 -1.68 13.59
N LYS A 50 6.25 -1.09 14.41
CA LYS A 50 5.01 -0.45 13.93
C LYS A 50 5.31 0.69 12.97
N ASP A 51 6.19 1.62 13.33
CA ASP A 51 6.55 2.77 12.50
C ASP A 51 7.21 2.32 11.18
N PHE A 52 8.08 1.30 11.25
CA PHE A 52 8.68 0.67 10.09
C PHE A 52 7.63 0.02 9.17
N SER A 53 6.69 -0.75 9.72
CA SER A 53 5.61 -1.37 8.95
C SER A 53 4.71 -0.35 8.28
N LEU A 54 4.34 0.72 8.98
CA LEU A 54 3.51 1.81 8.44
C LEU A 54 4.23 2.58 7.33
N SER A 55 5.56 2.74 7.40
CA SER A 55 6.32 3.43 6.36
C SER A 55 6.27 2.73 5.00
N PHE A 56 6.09 1.41 4.96
CA PHE A 56 5.92 0.66 3.72
C PHE A 56 4.48 0.68 3.20
N SER A 57 3.49 0.75 4.08
CA SER A 57 2.08 0.82 3.67
C SER A 57 1.75 2.14 2.98
N SER A 58 2.42 3.23 3.36
CA SER A 58 2.12 4.58 2.86
C SER A 58 2.60 4.86 1.43
N VAL A 59 3.33 3.95 0.77
CA VAL A 59 3.88 4.21 -0.59
C VAL A 59 2.78 4.31 -1.64
N PHE A 60 1.73 3.48 -1.52
CA PHE A 60 0.59 3.46 -2.45
C PHE A 60 -0.69 4.01 -1.81
N ASP A 61 -0.61 4.54 -0.59
CA ASP A 61 -1.74 5.15 0.10
C ASP A 61 -1.71 6.67 -0.12
N PRO A 62 -2.71 7.23 -0.82
CA PRO A 62 -2.86 8.67 -0.98
C PRO A 62 -3.26 9.32 0.36
N ASP A 63 -3.08 10.63 0.48
CA ASP A 63 -3.53 11.37 1.67
C ASP A 63 -5.07 11.32 1.80
N LEU A 64 -5.79 11.30 0.67
CA LEU A 64 -7.24 11.15 0.59
C LEU A 64 -7.63 10.36 -0.66
N LYS A 65 -8.66 9.52 -0.56
CA LYS A 65 -9.23 8.76 -1.68
C LYS A 65 -10.74 8.99 -1.77
N ALA A 66 -11.21 9.55 -2.89
CA ALA A 66 -12.63 9.64 -3.20
C ALA A 66 -13.07 8.35 -3.90
N ILE A 67 -14.13 7.74 -3.39
CA ILE A 67 -14.74 6.52 -3.94
C ILE A 67 -16.22 6.75 -4.22
N PRO A 68 -16.86 6.00 -5.13
CA PRO A 68 -18.29 6.11 -5.38
C PRO A 68 -19.11 5.74 -4.14
N ILE A 69 -20.18 6.46 -3.87
CA ILE A 69 -21.12 6.17 -2.77
C ILE A 69 -21.98 4.94 -3.10
N THR A 70 -22.30 4.78 -4.38
CA THR A 70 -23.11 3.66 -4.88
C THR A 70 -22.51 3.14 -6.18
N GLY A 71 -22.58 1.82 -6.41
CA GLY A 71 -21.98 1.21 -7.59
C GLY A 71 -20.47 1.02 -7.46
N LYS A 72 -19.79 0.87 -8.59
CA LYS A 72 -18.35 0.64 -8.69
C LYS A 72 -17.58 1.82 -9.26
N THR A 73 -18.28 2.74 -9.92
CA THR A 73 -17.68 3.84 -10.67
C THR A 73 -18.27 5.19 -10.28
N LEU A 74 -17.50 6.23 -10.46
CA LEU A 74 -17.88 7.63 -10.38
C LEU A 74 -17.56 8.31 -11.71
N ASP A 75 -18.34 9.31 -12.10
CA ASP A 75 -18.12 10.12 -13.29
C ASP A 75 -17.42 11.43 -12.91
N LEU A 76 -16.25 11.67 -13.48
CA LEU A 76 -15.54 12.94 -13.34
C LEU A 76 -15.73 13.78 -14.60
N THR A 77 -16.55 14.80 -14.51
CA THR A 77 -16.76 15.74 -15.63
C THR A 77 -15.57 16.69 -15.80
N PRO A 78 -15.28 17.18 -17.03
CA PRO A 78 -14.21 18.17 -17.24
C PRO A 78 -14.36 19.45 -16.41
N LYS A 79 -15.59 19.81 -16.06
CA LYS A 79 -15.87 20.96 -15.18
C LYS A 79 -15.39 20.68 -13.76
N GLN A 80 -15.71 19.52 -13.21
CA GLN A 80 -15.27 19.11 -11.87
C GLN A 80 -13.75 18.95 -11.82
N GLU A 81 -13.14 18.36 -12.85
CA GLU A 81 -11.68 18.25 -12.96
C GLU A 81 -11.00 19.62 -12.93
N ASN A 82 -11.56 20.62 -13.65
CA ASN A 82 -11.08 21.99 -13.56
C ASN A 82 -11.27 22.59 -12.17
N GLU A 83 -12.41 22.36 -11.52
CA GLU A 83 -12.66 22.85 -10.15
C GLU A 83 -11.64 22.26 -9.16
N LEU A 84 -11.30 20.97 -9.25
CA LEU A 84 -10.28 20.34 -8.43
C LEU A 84 -8.89 20.98 -8.59
N ASN A 85 -8.52 21.39 -9.80
CA ASN A 85 -7.26 22.07 -10.08
C ASN A 85 -7.16 23.47 -9.45
N TYR A 86 -8.29 24.12 -9.09
CA TYR A 86 -8.31 25.43 -8.42
C TYR A 86 -8.30 25.35 -6.89
N LEU A 87 -8.47 24.15 -6.31
CA LEU A 87 -8.44 23.97 -4.85
C LEU A 87 -7.00 24.06 -4.34
N THR A 88 -6.73 25.05 -3.49
CA THR A 88 -5.39 25.29 -2.92
C THR A 88 -4.92 24.21 -1.95
N ASP A 89 -5.87 23.46 -1.39
CA ASP A 89 -5.62 22.39 -0.42
C ASP A 89 -5.18 21.07 -1.08
N ILE A 90 -5.38 20.96 -2.40
CA ILE A 90 -4.98 19.80 -3.22
C ILE A 90 -3.70 20.16 -3.97
N VAL A 91 -2.61 19.44 -3.69
CA VAL A 91 -1.33 19.61 -4.41
C VAL A 91 -1.37 18.90 -5.75
N SER A 92 -1.95 17.72 -5.80
CA SER A 92 -2.12 16.92 -7.02
C SER A 92 -3.22 15.90 -6.80
N PHE A 93 -3.83 15.42 -7.87
CA PHE A 93 -4.73 14.28 -7.84
C PHE A 93 -4.47 13.37 -9.03
N SER A 94 -4.86 12.10 -8.90
CA SER A 94 -4.73 11.07 -9.92
C SER A 94 -6.04 10.33 -10.10
N LYS A 95 -6.39 10.08 -11.36
CA LYS A 95 -7.54 9.29 -11.78
C LYS A 95 -7.19 7.80 -11.72
N ILE A 96 -8.07 7.01 -11.10
CA ILE A 96 -7.80 5.59 -10.83
C ILE A 96 -8.94 4.73 -11.37
N ILE A 97 -8.58 3.69 -12.08
CA ILE A 97 -9.45 2.56 -12.41
C ILE A 97 -8.86 1.31 -11.76
N GLU A 98 -9.61 0.69 -10.88
CA GLU A 98 -9.15 -0.50 -10.14
C GLU A 98 -10.23 -1.59 -10.20
N GLU A 99 -9.87 -2.78 -10.73
CA GLU A 99 -10.78 -3.92 -10.79
C GLU A 99 -9.99 -5.22 -10.59
N ARG A 100 -10.68 -6.25 -10.09
CA ARG A 100 -10.10 -7.58 -9.94
C ARG A 100 -9.84 -8.21 -11.31
N ALA A 101 -8.64 -8.72 -11.51
CA ALA A 101 -8.20 -9.33 -12.74
C ALA A 101 -7.65 -10.74 -12.52
N PHE A 102 -7.88 -11.61 -13.48
CA PHE A 102 -7.23 -12.90 -13.59
C PHE A 102 -6.02 -12.75 -14.53
N LEU A 103 -4.86 -13.08 -14.00
CA LEU A 103 -3.59 -13.01 -14.71
C LEU A 103 -3.20 -14.41 -15.16
N GLU A 104 -2.71 -14.53 -16.42
CA GLU A 104 -2.16 -15.79 -16.95
C GLU A 104 -0.83 -15.55 -17.64
N PHE A 105 0.16 -16.39 -17.33
CA PHE A 105 1.45 -16.40 -18.00
C PHE A 105 2.01 -17.82 -18.05
N LYS A 106 2.20 -18.34 -19.28
CA LYS A 106 2.77 -19.68 -19.55
C LYS A 106 2.10 -20.81 -18.74
N GLY A 107 0.77 -20.78 -18.64
CA GLY A 107 -0.02 -21.78 -17.95
C GLY A 107 -0.05 -21.63 -16.42
N LYS A 108 0.64 -20.63 -15.85
CA LYS A 108 0.48 -20.20 -14.47
C LYS A 108 -0.55 -19.09 -14.38
N ASN A 109 -1.28 -19.03 -13.29
CA ASN A 109 -2.31 -18.03 -13.08
C ASN A 109 -2.26 -17.45 -11.66
N HIS A 110 -2.81 -16.24 -11.52
CA HIS A 110 -2.95 -15.55 -10.25
C HIS A 110 -4.11 -14.55 -10.33
N ILE A 111 -4.77 -14.30 -9.20
CA ILE A 111 -5.81 -13.26 -9.10
C ILE A 111 -5.18 -12.04 -8.44
N ALA A 112 -5.22 -10.92 -9.14
CA ALA A 112 -4.69 -9.65 -8.67
C ALA A 112 -5.70 -8.52 -8.91
N PHE A 113 -5.31 -7.28 -8.59
CA PHE A 113 -6.04 -6.08 -9.00
C PHE A 113 -5.23 -5.36 -10.07
N ILE A 114 -5.87 -5.12 -11.23
CA ILE A 114 -5.34 -4.19 -12.21
C ILE A 114 -5.68 -2.77 -11.77
N LYS A 115 -4.69 -1.90 -11.73
CA LYS A 115 -4.82 -0.49 -11.34
C LYS A 115 -4.33 0.38 -12.50
N GLY A 116 -5.29 0.89 -13.29
CA GLY A 116 -5.07 1.90 -14.31
C GLY A 116 -4.87 3.25 -13.67
N VAL A 117 -3.78 3.94 -14.03
CA VAL A 117 -3.39 5.21 -13.41
C VAL A 117 -3.00 6.22 -14.47
N ASP A 118 -3.27 7.50 -14.22
CA ASP A 118 -2.84 8.60 -15.06
C ASP A 118 -1.39 9.04 -14.80
N GLN A 119 -0.90 10.01 -15.56
CA GLN A 119 0.46 10.53 -15.44
C GLN A 119 0.72 11.26 -14.10
N ASN A 120 -0.33 11.68 -13.40
CA ASN A 120 -0.21 12.36 -12.12
C ASN A 120 0.00 11.41 -10.94
N TYR A 121 -0.20 10.11 -11.13
CA TYR A 121 -0.08 9.11 -10.07
C TYR A 121 1.25 9.18 -9.30
N ARG A 122 2.35 9.41 -10.01
CA ARG A 122 3.69 9.59 -9.43
C ARG A 122 3.85 10.85 -8.57
N LYS A 123 2.98 11.84 -8.75
CA LYS A 123 2.96 13.06 -7.92
C LYS A 123 2.14 12.87 -6.64
N VAL A 124 1.17 11.95 -6.69
CA VAL A 124 0.32 11.61 -5.55
C VAL A 124 1.00 10.55 -4.67
N ASN A 125 1.59 9.52 -5.30
CA ASN A 125 2.18 8.36 -4.64
C ASN A 125 3.68 8.23 -4.93
N ALA A 126 4.45 7.76 -3.96
CA ALA A 126 5.93 7.69 -4.03
C ALA A 126 6.44 6.39 -4.69
N VAL A 127 5.87 6.03 -5.85
CA VAL A 127 6.13 4.74 -6.52
C VAL A 127 7.56 4.55 -7.00
N ASP A 128 8.25 5.62 -7.35
CA ASP A 128 9.60 5.56 -7.96
C ASP A 128 10.64 4.85 -7.08
N SER A 129 10.49 4.96 -5.77
CA SER A 129 11.40 4.35 -4.80
C SER A 129 11.25 2.83 -4.69
N THR A 130 10.21 2.25 -5.28
CA THR A 130 9.88 0.82 -5.19
C THR A 130 10.26 0.03 -6.43
N LEU A 131 10.62 0.70 -7.53
CA LEU A 131 10.87 0.08 -8.82
C LEU A 131 12.27 -0.55 -8.88
N PHE A 132 12.36 -1.77 -9.45
CA PHE A 132 13.63 -2.48 -9.60
C PHE A 132 14.54 -1.87 -10.68
N TYR A 133 13.98 -1.51 -11.83
CA TYR A 133 14.73 -0.97 -12.96
C TYR A 133 14.52 0.53 -13.15
N GLY A 134 13.56 1.12 -12.41
CA GLY A 134 13.23 2.54 -12.49
C GLY A 134 12.36 2.92 -13.68
N ASN A 135 11.76 1.94 -14.38
CA ASN A 135 10.91 2.18 -15.53
C ASN A 135 9.44 2.19 -15.09
N TRP A 136 8.80 3.35 -15.09
CA TRP A 136 7.37 3.45 -14.90
C TRP A 136 6.62 3.19 -16.24
N LEU A 137 5.32 3.34 -16.20
CA LEU A 137 4.44 3.17 -17.36
C LEU A 137 4.80 4.17 -18.46
N THR A 138 4.97 3.67 -19.68
CA THR A 138 5.11 4.50 -20.88
C THR A 138 3.71 4.88 -21.36
N PRO A 139 3.41 6.17 -21.60
CA PRO A 139 2.12 6.58 -22.17
C PRO A 139 1.83 5.86 -23.50
N ASP A 140 0.57 5.59 -23.76
CA ASP A 140 0.04 5.02 -25.00
C ASP A 140 0.56 3.60 -25.35
N GLU A 141 1.25 2.92 -24.43
CA GLU A 141 1.73 1.56 -24.63
C GLU A 141 1.00 0.57 -23.69
N PRO A 142 0.70 -0.66 -24.15
CA PRO A 142 0.10 -1.71 -23.32
C PRO A 142 1.17 -2.34 -22.39
N VAL A 143 1.63 -1.57 -21.44
CA VAL A 143 2.68 -1.97 -20.48
C VAL A 143 2.11 -2.12 -19.07
N ALA A 144 2.75 -2.99 -18.30
CA ALA A 144 2.42 -3.21 -16.89
C ALA A 144 3.65 -3.10 -16.01
N VAL A 145 3.46 -2.58 -14.80
CA VAL A 145 4.40 -2.69 -13.68
C VAL A 145 3.75 -3.59 -12.64
N ILE A 146 4.39 -4.71 -12.32
CA ILE A 146 3.82 -5.77 -11.47
C ILE A 146 4.57 -5.86 -10.14
N GLY A 147 3.90 -6.32 -9.09
CA GLY A 147 4.56 -6.59 -7.81
C GLY A 147 5.52 -7.79 -7.89
N PHE A 148 6.55 -7.77 -7.06
CA PHE A 148 7.55 -8.85 -6.98
C PHE A 148 6.93 -10.20 -6.62
N GLY A 149 5.89 -10.22 -5.78
CA GLY A 149 5.13 -11.43 -5.46
C GLY A 149 4.49 -12.06 -6.70
N ILE A 150 3.81 -11.24 -7.53
CA ILE A 150 3.21 -11.69 -8.81
C ILE A 150 4.30 -12.20 -9.76
N SER A 151 5.41 -11.49 -9.90
CA SER A 151 6.57 -11.90 -10.71
C SER A 151 7.06 -13.28 -10.32
N ARG A 152 7.21 -13.54 -9.02
CA ARG A 152 7.65 -14.83 -8.47
C ARG A 152 6.63 -15.94 -8.73
N LEU A 153 5.35 -15.70 -8.44
CA LEU A 153 4.27 -16.68 -8.60
C LEU A 153 4.10 -17.10 -10.06
N LEU A 154 4.11 -16.16 -10.98
CA LEU A 154 3.97 -16.42 -12.42
C LEU A 154 5.30 -16.81 -13.09
N SER A 155 6.44 -16.67 -12.42
CA SER A 155 7.80 -16.78 -13.01
C SER A 155 7.96 -15.85 -14.22
N LEU A 156 7.53 -14.62 -14.06
CA LEU A 156 7.47 -13.60 -15.09
C LEU A 156 8.47 -12.48 -14.76
N GLY A 157 9.44 -12.27 -15.66
CA GLY A 157 10.40 -11.16 -15.56
C GLY A 157 9.98 -9.96 -16.38
N ALA A 158 10.56 -8.79 -16.09
CA ALA A 158 10.37 -7.59 -16.88
C ALA A 158 11.02 -7.69 -18.27
N ASN A 159 10.54 -6.84 -19.21
CA ASN A 159 11.06 -6.69 -20.58
C ASN A 159 11.01 -7.98 -21.42
N ASN A 160 10.03 -8.85 -21.19
CA ASN A 160 9.82 -10.04 -21.98
C ASN A 160 8.79 -9.78 -23.09
N TYR A 161 9.28 -9.50 -24.29
CA TYR A 161 8.45 -9.24 -25.47
C TYR A 161 8.02 -10.52 -26.21
N THR A 162 8.61 -11.67 -25.88
CA THR A 162 8.28 -12.95 -26.54
C THR A 162 7.00 -13.56 -25.97
N HIS A 163 6.79 -13.39 -24.67
CA HIS A 163 5.62 -13.92 -23.98
C HIS A 163 4.99 -12.78 -23.16
N LEU A 164 3.77 -12.43 -23.52
CA LEU A 164 3.04 -11.33 -22.91
C LEU A 164 2.21 -11.84 -21.73
N LEU A 165 2.03 -10.99 -20.73
CA LEU A 165 1.10 -11.21 -19.63
C LEU A 165 -0.33 -11.09 -20.17
N SER A 166 -1.14 -12.13 -20.04
CA SER A 166 -2.57 -12.10 -20.33
C SER A 166 -3.32 -11.62 -19.09
N VAL A 167 -4.17 -10.61 -19.27
CA VAL A 167 -5.01 -10.04 -18.22
C VAL A 167 -6.46 -10.19 -18.64
N MET A 168 -7.28 -10.76 -17.75
CA MET A 168 -8.71 -10.96 -17.98
C MET A 168 -9.49 -10.31 -16.86
N VAL A 169 -10.49 -9.51 -17.21
CA VAL A 169 -11.39 -8.84 -16.24
C VAL A 169 -12.84 -9.25 -16.53
N PRO A 170 -13.71 -9.39 -15.52
CA PRO A 170 -15.12 -9.64 -15.75
C PRO A 170 -15.75 -8.51 -16.56
N LYS A 171 -16.58 -8.85 -17.54
CA LYS A 171 -17.36 -7.83 -18.27
C LYS A 171 -18.35 -7.17 -17.31
N PRO A 172 -18.46 -5.85 -17.33
CA PRO A 172 -19.53 -5.18 -16.62
C PRO A 172 -20.89 -5.55 -17.24
N GLY A 173 -21.91 -5.79 -16.39
CA GLY A 173 -23.28 -6.07 -16.82
C GLY A 173 -24.05 -6.95 -15.84
N ASP A 174 -25.38 -6.82 -15.87
CA ASP A 174 -26.34 -7.54 -15.01
C ASP A 174 -26.94 -8.78 -15.67
N GLY A 175 -26.44 -9.19 -16.84
CA GLY A 175 -27.00 -10.29 -17.63
C GLY A 175 -26.55 -11.69 -17.17
N GLN A 176 -27.40 -12.71 -17.39
CA GLN A 176 -26.97 -14.10 -17.26
C GLN A 176 -25.92 -14.43 -18.34
N ILE A 177 -24.75 -14.86 -17.86
CA ILE A 177 -23.66 -15.32 -18.72
C ILE A 177 -24.04 -16.71 -19.23
N THR A 178 -24.50 -16.79 -20.47
CA THR A 178 -24.82 -18.07 -21.13
C THR A 178 -23.60 -18.77 -21.70
N ASP A 179 -22.56 -18.02 -22.03
CA ASP A 179 -21.30 -18.54 -22.53
C ASP A 179 -20.14 -18.02 -21.66
N PRO A 180 -19.47 -18.89 -20.87
CA PRO A 180 -18.34 -18.48 -20.03
C PRO A 180 -17.19 -17.79 -20.78
N SER A 181 -17.01 -18.10 -22.08
CA SER A 181 -15.96 -17.48 -22.90
C SER A 181 -16.21 -16.00 -23.18
N GLN A 182 -17.46 -15.56 -23.08
CA GLN A 182 -17.87 -14.17 -23.28
C GLN A 182 -17.98 -13.38 -21.97
N ALA A 183 -17.72 -14.02 -20.85
CA ALA A 183 -17.83 -13.41 -19.50
C ALA A 183 -16.70 -12.42 -19.18
N PHE A 184 -15.62 -12.46 -19.94
CA PHE A 184 -14.41 -11.70 -19.65
C PHE A 184 -13.98 -10.86 -20.86
N ASN A 185 -13.47 -9.67 -20.57
CA ASN A 185 -12.60 -8.96 -21.49
C ASN A 185 -11.16 -9.43 -21.23
N SER A 186 -10.37 -9.56 -22.29
CA SER A 186 -8.98 -9.97 -22.17
C SER A 186 -8.07 -9.12 -23.03
N SER A 187 -6.88 -8.81 -22.51
CA SER A 187 -5.84 -8.14 -23.25
C SER A 187 -4.47 -8.70 -22.89
N LYS A 188 -3.45 -8.37 -23.66
CA LYS A 188 -2.07 -8.78 -23.42
C LYS A 188 -1.18 -7.57 -23.28
N MET A 189 -0.25 -7.61 -22.33
CA MET A 189 0.67 -6.51 -22.06
C MET A 189 2.09 -6.99 -21.79
N VAL A 190 3.04 -6.10 -22.03
CA VAL A 190 4.45 -6.29 -21.68
C VAL A 190 4.65 -5.84 -20.23
N VAL A 191 5.37 -6.61 -19.45
CA VAL A 191 5.83 -6.14 -18.13
C VAL A 191 7.08 -5.30 -18.31
N SER A 192 6.99 -4.00 -18.03
CA SER A 192 8.09 -3.04 -18.17
C SER A 192 8.99 -3.01 -16.94
N ASP A 193 8.41 -3.18 -15.75
CA ASP A 193 9.16 -3.17 -14.49
C ASP A 193 8.45 -4.01 -13.41
N ILE A 194 9.15 -4.19 -12.30
CA ILE A 194 8.68 -4.89 -11.10
C ILE A 194 8.86 -3.93 -9.92
N PHE A 195 7.83 -3.78 -9.08
CA PHE A 195 7.94 -3.05 -7.82
C PHE A 195 8.03 -4.00 -6.63
N GLN A 196 8.62 -3.52 -5.54
CA GLN A 196 8.68 -4.25 -4.27
C GLN A 196 8.41 -3.30 -3.10
N VAL A 197 7.43 -3.64 -2.28
CA VAL A 197 7.04 -2.92 -1.06
C VAL A 197 6.90 -3.89 0.11
N ASN A 198 5.89 -4.74 0.06
CA ASN A 198 5.64 -5.82 1.03
C ASN A 198 4.84 -6.94 0.33
N GLU A 199 4.78 -8.11 0.99
CA GLU A 199 4.17 -9.31 0.39
C GLU A 199 2.71 -9.09 -0.04
N ASP A 200 1.90 -8.40 0.78
CA ASP A 200 0.48 -8.16 0.50
C ASP A 200 0.28 -7.29 -0.74
N LEU A 201 1.05 -6.21 -0.90
CA LEU A 201 0.96 -5.30 -2.05
C LEU A 201 1.61 -5.90 -3.29
N ASP A 202 2.72 -6.63 -3.12
CA ASP A 202 3.48 -7.25 -4.20
C ASP A 202 2.73 -8.40 -4.88
N GLU A 203 1.80 -9.05 -4.17
CA GLU A 203 0.92 -10.09 -4.72
C GLU A 203 -0.42 -9.53 -5.21
N LYS A 204 -0.75 -8.28 -4.86
CA LYS A 204 -2.06 -7.69 -5.09
C LYS A 204 -2.16 -6.87 -6.37
N TYR A 205 -1.15 -6.04 -6.70
CA TYR A 205 -1.32 -5.01 -7.73
C TYR A 205 -0.53 -5.24 -9.01
N VAL A 206 -1.21 -4.92 -10.12
CA VAL A 206 -0.64 -4.71 -11.46
C VAL A 206 -1.01 -3.30 -11.90
N PHE A 207 -0.04 -2.43 -12.06
CA PHE A 207 -0.25 -1.07 -12.57
C PHE A 207 -0.20 -1.06 -14.09
N THR A 208 -1.05 -0.23 -14.71
CA THR A 208 -1.08 0.03 -16.15
C THR A 208 -1.54 1.47 -16.42
N ASN A 209 -1.47 1.91 -17.68
CA ASN A 209 -2.01 3.19 -18.09
C ASN A 209 -3.52 3.25 -17.92
N LEU A 210 -4.04 4.44 -17.59
CA LEU A 210 -5.46 4.66 -17.40
C LEU A 210 -6.27 4.26 -18.63
N ASP A 211 -5.86 4.75 -19.82
CA ASP A 211 -6.52 4.50 -21.10
C ASP A 211 -6.60 3.00 -21.41
N PHE A 212 -5.53 2.25 -21.10
CA PHE A 212 -5.56 0.79 -21.26
C PHE A 212 -6.58 0.11 -20.33
N ALA A 213 -6.72 0.59 -19.11
CA ALA A 213 -7.70 0.05 -18.16
C ALA A 213 -9.14 0.44 -18.56
N GLU A 214 -9.36 1.65 -19.09
CA GLU A 214 -10.65 2.09 -19.66
C GLU A 214 -11.08 1.16 -20.79
N ASP A 215 -10.20 0.92 -21.76
CA ASP A 215 -10.46 0.02 -22.88
C ASP A 215 -10.73 -1.43 -22.42
N LEU A 216 -9.93 -1.95 -21.49
CA LEU A 216 -10.06 -3.31 -20.98
C LEU A 216 -11.40 -3.54 -20.26
N LEU A 217 -11.87 -2.54 -19.51
CA LEU A 217 -13.12 -2.60 -18.76
C LEU A 217 -14.33 -2.09 -19.54
N ASN A 218 -14.15 -1.59 -20.76
CA ASN A 218 -15.16 -0.87 -21.55
C ASN A 218 -15.80 0.29 -20.76
N TYR A 219 -15.01 1.02 -20.01
CA TYR A 219 -15.47 2.22 -19.32
C TYR A 219 -15.62 3.38 -20.28
N LYS A 220 -16.52 4.28 -19.95
CA LYS A 220 -16.70 5.52 -20.71
C LYS A 220 -15.65 6.53 -20.28
N ASP A 221 -15.39 7.48 -21.17
CA ASP A 221 -14.51 8.61 -20.86
C ASP A 221 -14.97 9.35 -19.60
N GLY A 222 -14.08 9.47 -18.62
CA GLY A 222 -14.34 10.04 -17.30
C GLY A 222 -14.98 9.11 -16.26
N GLU A 223 -15.24 7.84 -16.59
CA GLU A 223 -15.72 6.83 -15.67
C GLU A 223 -14.55 6.22 -14.90
N LEU A 224 -14.51 6.40 -13.58
CA LEU A 224 -13.38 6.06 -12.71
C LEU A 224 -13.81 5.20 -11.53
N SER A 225 -12.92 4.37 -11.01
CA SER A 225 -13.15 3.64 -9.74
C SER A 225 -12.89 4.52 -8.52
N ALA A 226 -11.93 5.44 -8.63
CA ALA A 226 -11.58 6.35 -7.54
C ALA A 226 -10.79 7.56 -8.06
N ILE A 227 -10.65 8.57 -7.21
CA ILE A 227 -9.69 9.67 -7.38
C ILE A 227 -8.82 9.69 -6.13
N GLU A 228 -7.50 9.68 -6.31
CA GLU A 228 -6.52 9.75 -5.24
C GLU A 228 -5.91 11.14 -5.18
N PHE A 229 -5.75 11.70 -3.97
CA PHE A 229 -5.33 13.08 -3.74
C PHE A 229 -4.07 13.15 -2.90
N LYS A 230 -3.20 14.09 -3.26
CA LYS A 230 -2.12 14.59 -2.43
C LYS A 230 -2.51 15.94 -1.86
N LEU A 231 -2.55 16.07 -0.55
CA LEU A 231 -2.96 17.28 0.14
C LEU A 231 -1.77 18.18 0.48
N ALA A 232 -2.05 19.46 0.68
CA ALA A 232 -1.07 20.40 1.21
C ALA A 232 -0.75 20.07 2.69
N LYS A 233 0.50 20.29 3.11
CA LYS A 233 0.99 19.91 4.46
C LYS A 233 0.22 20.51 5.64
N ASN A 234 -0.65 21.48 5.40
CA ASN A 234 -1.39 22.22 6.44
C ASN A 234 -2.87 21.79 6.53
N VAL A 235 -3.27 20.77 5.78
CA VAL A 235 -4.65 20.27 5.77
C VAL A 235 -4.72 19.08 6.72
N ASP A 236 -5.48 19.22 7.81
CA ASP A 236 -5.85 18.11 8.69
C ASP A 236 -7.05 17.37 8.06
N VAL A 237 -6.92 16.08 7.89
CA VAL A 237 -8.00 15.19 7.47
C VAL A 237 -8.58 14.60 8.75
N GLU A 238 -9.73 15.14 9.23
CA GLU A 238 -10.52 14.56 10.32
C GLU A 238 -11.40 13.41 9.83
#